data_a287ce298ca127fb1e646da12c9c0215
#
_entry.id   a287ce298ca127fb1e646da12c9c0215
#
_cell.length_a   1.000
_cell.length_b   1.000
_cell.length_c   1.000
_cell.angle_alpha   90.00
_cell.angle_beta   90.00
_cell.angle_gamma   90.00
#
_symmetry.space_group_name_H-M   'P 1'
#
loop_
_entity.id
_entity.type
_entity.pdbx_description
1 polymer ?
#
loop_
_entity_poly.entity_id
_entity_poly.type
_entity_poly.pdbx_seq_one_letter_code
_entity_poly.pdbx_strand_id
1 'polypeptide(L)'
;MLYRKIRSYIDDHLRSNEDKILLIEGARQIGKSYIIRDVGTELYDNYVEINFVEDDAGDKIFRNVRTTEEFYLNLSMVAGSKLDRYENTLVFIDEIQHYPQFLTMLKFLRQEHRYRFICSGSLLGIALKKTVSVPVGSIIPRKM
;
A
#
# COMPACT_ATOMS: atom_id res chain seq x y z
N MET A 1 17.46 -16.50 -5.91
CA MET A 1 16.23 -16.78 -5.20
C MET A 1 15.28 -15.60 -5.34
N LEU A 2 14.06 -15.87 -5.73
CA LEU A 2 13.06 -14.81 -5.94
C LEU A 2 12.83 -13.99 -4.67
N TYR A 3 12.68 -14.65 -3.52
CA TYR A 3 12.46 -14.01 -2.24
C TYR A 3 13.53 -12.94 -1.95
N ARG A 4 14.79 -13.29 -2.09
CA ARG A 4 15.90 -12.37 -1.82
C ARG A 4 15.92 -11.17 -2.75
N LYS A 5 15.61 -11.39 -4.03
CA LYS A 5 15.59 -10.31 -5.02
C LYS A 5 14.48 -9.31 -4.71
N ILE A 6 13.28 -9.80 -4.42
CA ILE A 6 12.14 -8.95 -4.11
C ILE A 6 12.38 -8.23 -2.79
N ARG A 7 12.87 -8.92 -1.77
CA ARG A 7 13.18 -8.31 -0.48
C ARG A 7 14.20 -7.18 -0.63
N SER A 8 15.29 -7.42 -1.35
CA SER A 8 16.29 -6.39 -1.62
C SER A 8 15.73 -5.21 -2.39
N TYR A 9 14.89 -5.48 -3.38
CA TYR A 9 14.27 -4.43 -4.16
C TYR A 9 13.39 -3.52 -3.30
N ILE A 10 12.56 -4.11 -2.44
CA ILE A 10 11.70 -3.36 -1.53
C ILE A 10 12.54 -2.58 -0.51
N ASP A 11 13.54 -3.22 0.07
CA ASP A 11 14.45 -2.60 1.02
C ASP A 11 15.14 -1.37 0.39
N ASP A 12 15.69 -1.52 -0.80
CA ASP A 12 16.37 -0.43 -1.52
C ASP A 12 15.41 0.71 -1.83
N HIS A 13 14.19 0.39 -2.27
CA HIS A 13 13.18 1.42 -2.54
C HIS A 13 12.83 2.21 -1.29
N LEU A 14 12.58 1.53 -0.18
CA LEU A 14 12.18 2.18 1.07
C LEU A 14 13.31 2.98 1.71
N ARG A 15 14.56 2.61 1.46
CA ARG A 15 15.72 3.37 1.95
C ARG A 15 16.07 4.55 1.04
N SER A 16 15.58 4.56 -0.19
CA SER A 16 15.87 5.61 -1.15
C SER A 16 15.06 6.87 -0.88
N ASN A 17 15.41 7.96 -1.57
CA ASN A 17 14.64 9.21 -1.53
C ASN A 17 13.44 9.20 -2.49
N GLU A 18 13.23 8.09 -3.20
CA GLU A 18 12.08 7.96 -4.11
C GLU A 18 10.79 7.87 -3.32
N ASP A 19 9.91 8.85 -3.49
CA ASP A 19 8.65 8.91 -2.76
C ASP A 19 7.46 8.32 -3.52
N LYS A 20 7.66 7.84 -4.73
CA LYS A 20 6.61 7.14 -5.46
C LYS A 20 6.20 5.87 -4.73
N ILE A 21 4.93 5.55 -4.82
CA ILE A 21 4.37 4.40 -4.12
C ILE A 21 4.71 3.13 -4.90
N LEU A 22 5.37 2.19 -4.24
CA LEU A 22 5.70 0.90 -4.84
C LEU A 22 4.44 0.04 -4.85
N LEU A 23 4.13 -0.52 -6.02
CA LEU A 23 2.94 -1.34 -6.23
C LEU A 23 3.37 -2.74 -6.66
N ILE A 24 3.33 -3.69 -5.72
CA ILE A 24 3.81 -5.05 -5.93
C ILE A 24 2.66 -5.91 -6.46
N GLU A 25 2.83 -6.45 -7.66
CA GLU A 25 1.85 -7.38 -8.24
C GLU A 25 2.32 -8.81 -8.06
N GLY A 26 1.43 -9.67 -7.59
CA GLY A 26 1.71 -11.08 -7.46
C GLY A 26 0.51 -11.86 -6.96
N ALA A 27 0.53 -13.17 -7.17
CA ALA A 27 -0.53 -14.05 -6.69
C ALA A 27 -0.57 -14.04 -5.15
N ARG A 28 -1.77 -14.21 -4.59
CA ARG A 28 -1.99 -14.17 -3.13
C ARG A 28 -1.08 -15.11 -2.35
N GLN A 29 -0.76 -16.26 -2.93
CA GLN A 29 -0.10 -17.35 -2.22
C GLN A 29 1.42 -17.39 -2.37
N ILE A 30 2.04 -16.35 -2.93
CA ILE A 30 3.48 -16.34 -3.17
C ILE A 30 4.27 -15.61 -2.08
N GLY A 31 3.62 -15.23 -0.98
CA GLY A 31 4.32 -14.66 0.16
C GLY A 31 4.66 -13.18 0.08
N LYS A 32 4.02 -12.42 -0.83
CA LYS A 32 4.34 -11.00 -0.98
C LYS A 32 4.06 -10.18 0.29
N SER A 33 2.96 -10.49 0.97
CA SER A 33 2.61 -9.79 2.22
C SER A 33 3.61 -10.08 3.33
N TYR A 34 4.08 -11.31 3.41
CA TYR A 34 5.13 -11.70 4.37
C TYR A 34 6.40 -10.90 4.14
N ILE A 35 6.85 -10.80 2.88
CA ILE A 35 8.08 -10.09 2.53
C ILE A 35 7.97 -8.61 2.87
N ILE A 36 6.84 -7.99 2.51
CA ILE A 36 6.62 -6.56 2.77
C ILE A 36 6.59 -6.29 4.27
N ARG A 37 5.89 -7.15 5.02
CA ARG A 37 5.83 -7.01 6.49
C ARG A 37 7.20 -7.16 7.11
N ASP A 38 7.99 -8.11 6.65
CA ASP A 38 9.33 -8.36 7.15
C ASP A 38 10.23 -7.13 6.97
N VAL A 39 10.25 -6.56 5.77
CA VAL A 39 11.04 -5.35 5.50
C VAL A 39 10.47 -4.15 6.25
N GLY A 40 9.15 -3.97 6.24
CA GLY A 40 8.50 -2.81 6.85
C GLY A 40 8.72 -2.74 8.35
N THR A 41 8.58 -3.86 9.04
CA THR A 41 8.79 -3.89 10.49
C THR A 41 10.26 -3.75 10.88
N GLU A 42 11.17 -4.10 9.99
CA GLU A 42 12.60 -3.89 10.22
C GLU A 42 12.99 -2.42 10.05
N LEU A 43 12.44 -1.73 9.02
CA LEU A 43 12.89 -0.39 8.65
C LEU A 43 12.11 0.75 9.34
N TYR A 44 10.92 0.48 9.83
CA TYR A 44 10.03 1.53 10.34
C TYR A 44 9.65 1.28 11.79
N ASP A 45 9.62 2.33 12.58
CA ASP A 45 9.18 2.25 13.99
C ASP A 45 7.69 1.95 14.07
N ASN A 46 6.91 2.49 13.13
CA ASN A 46 5.48 2.26 13.06
C ASN A 46 5.13 1.59 11.75
N TYR A 47 4.47 0.45 11.84
CA TYR A 47 4.03 -0.30 10.67
C TYR A 47 2.54 -0.58 10.80
N VAL A 48 1.79 -0.18 9.79
CA VAL A 48 0.34 -0.38 9.73
C VAL A 48 0.03 -1.18 8.46
N GLU A 49 -0.71 -2.27 8.61
CA GLU A 49 -1.09 -3.12 7.49
C GLU A 49 -2.61 -3.22 7.42
N ILE A 50 -3.16 -2.99 6.22
CA ILE A 50 -4.59 -3.18 5.95
C ILE A 50 -4.74 -4.07 4.72
N ASN A 51 -5.83 -4.86 4.70
CA ASN A 51 -6.14 -5.75 3.59
C ASN A 51 -7.59 -5.51 3.18
N PHE A 52 -7.79 -5.06 1.94
CA PHE A 52 -9.13 -4.66 1.48
C PHE A 52 -10.09 -5.84 1.31
N VAL A 53 -9.57 -7.04 1.03
CA VAL A 53 -10.43 -8.22 0.95
C VAL A 53 -10.94 -8.61 2.34
N GLU A 54 -10.07 -8.59 3.33
CA GLU A 54 -10.45 -8.88 4.71
C GLU A 54 -11.39 -7.81 5.26
N ASP A 55 -11.16 -6.55 4.90
CA ASP A 55 -12.06 -5.44 5.27
C ASP A 55 -13.46 -5.67 4.73
N ASP A 56 -13.58 -6.06 3.47
CA ASP A 56 -14.90 -6.28 2.85
C ASP A 56 -15.65 -7.44 3.47
N ALA A 57 -14.94 -8.49 3.89
CA ALA A 57 -15.53 -9.63 4.57
C ALA A 57 -15.91 -9.31 6.03
N GLY A 58 -15.25 -8.31 6.63
CA GLY A 58 -15.42 -7.94 8.04
C GLY A 58 -16.13 -6.59 8.23
N ASP A 59 -15.36 -5.60 8.66
CA ASP A 59 -15.90 -4.32 9.12
C ASP A 59 -16.31 -3.36 8.00
N LYS A 60 -15.84 -3.58 6.79
CA LYS A 60 -16.15 -2.76 5.60
C LYS A 60 -15.81 -1.27 5.77
N ILE A 61 -14.77 -1.00 6.53
CA ILE A 61 -14.38 0.35 6.91
C ILE A 61 -13.96 1.17 5.69
N PHE A 62 -13.27 0.53 4.73
CA PHE A 62 -12.69 1.23 3.59
C PHE A 62 -13.53 1.18 2.32
N ARG A 63 -14.58 0.39 2.31
CA ARG A 63 -15.39 0.13 1.11
C ARG A 63 -15.93 1.39 0.44
N ASN A 64 -16.43 2.32 1.23
CA ASN A 64 -17.10 3.53 0.73
C ASN A 64 -16.23 4.78 0.81
N VAL A 65 -14.95 4.62 1.15
CA VAL A 65 -14.02 5.75 1.22
C VAL A 65 -13.77 6.29 -0.19
N ARG A 66 -13.87 7.61 -0.35
CA ARG A 66 -13.66 8.29 -1.64
C ARG A 66 -12.67 9.43 -1.58
N THR A 67 -12.36 9.92 -0.39
CA THR A 67 -11.43 11.03 -0.21
C THR A 67 -10.27 10.61 0.71
N THR A 68 -9.15 11.34 0.61
CA THR A 68 -8.01 11.06 1.49
C THR A 68 -8.35 11.38 2.94
N GLU A 69 -9.16 12.38 3.20
CA GLU A 69 -9.61 12.70 4.55
C GLU A 69 -10.38 11.54 5.17
N GLU A 70 -11.33 10.98 4.44
CA GLU A 70 -12.07 9.80 4.89
C GLU A 70 -11.14 8.62 5.12
N PHE A 71 -10.17 8.44 4.20
CA PHE A 71 -9.20 7.35 4.33
C PHE A 71 -8.42 7.46 5.63
N TYR A 72 -7.85 8.64 5.92
CA TYR A 72 -7.06 8.83 7.13
C TYR A 72 -7.89 8.68 8.40
N LEU A 73 -9.14 9.18 8.37
CA LEU A 73 -10.04 9.01 9.49
C LEU A 73 -10.31 7.53 9.78
N ASN A 74 -10.62 6.77 8.74
CA ASN A 74 -10.92 5.35 8.90
C ASN A 74 -9.66 4.54 9.23
N LEU A 75 -8.52 4.93 8.67
CA LEU A 75 -7.25 4.31 9.00
C LEU A 75 -6.91 4.49 10.48
N SER A 76 -7.22 5.64 11.05
CA SER A 76 -6.96 5.90 12.46
C SER A 76 -7.79 5.00 13.38
N MET A 77 -8.97 4.56 12.94
CA MET A 77 -9.78 3.60 13.70
C MET A 77 -9.13 2.23 13.78
N VAL A 78 -8.38 1.84 12.74
CA VAL A 78 -7.67 0.55 12.70
C VAL A 78 -6.32 0.65 13.41
N ALA A 79 -5.58 1.71 13.17
CA ALA A 79 -4.19 1.83 13.60
C ALA A 79 -4.00 2.52 14.95
N GLY A 80 -4.99 3.31 15.37
CA GLY A 80 -4.90 4.01 16.65
C GLY A 80 -3.72 4.96 16.72
N SER A 81 -2.98 4.91 17.82
CA SER A 81 -1.87 5.82 18.10
C SER A 81 -0.68 5.67 17.14
N LYS A 82 -0.61 4.62 16.36
CA LYS A 82 0.47 4.46 15.37
C LYS A 82 0.48 5.59 14.34
N LEU A 83 -0.66 6.22 14.09
CA LEU A 83 -0.78 7.31 13.14
C LEU A 83 -0.50 8.69 13.74
N ASP A 84 -0.26 8.79 15.04
CA ASP A 84 0.07 10.06 15.68
C ASP A 84 1.44 10.58 15.24
N ARG A 85 2.29 9.70 14.70
CA ARG A 85 3.62 10.03 14.21
C ARG A 85 3.68 9.82 12.72
N TYR A 86 3.85 10.90 11.97
CA TYR A 86 4.00 10.82 10.51
C TYR A 86 5.37 10.28 10.12
N GLU A 87 6.38 10.64 10.90
CA GLU A 87 7.74 10.21 10.64
C GLU A 87 7.90 8.73 10.94
N ASN A 88 8.68 8.07 10.09
CA ASN A 88 9.03 6.67 10.25
C ASN A 88 7.83 5.74 10.38
N THR A 89 6.77 6.05 9.65
CA THR A 89 5.55 5.23 9.59
C THR A 89 5.33 4.72 8.17
N LEU A 90 5.21 3.41 8.04
CA LEU A 90 4.88 2.77 6.77
C LEU A 90 3.47 2.21 6.84
N VAL A 91 2.67 2.54 5.84
CA VAL A 91 1.32 1.96 5.66
C VAL A 91 1.36 1.02 4.46
N PHE A 92 1.05 -0.24 4.71
CA PHE A 92 0.95 -1.26 3.66
C PHE A 92 -0.51 -1.56 3.37
N ILE A 93 -0.90 -1.38 2.11
CA ILE A 93 -2.26 -1.70 1.64
C ILE A 93 -2.18 -2.95 0.78
N ASP A 94 -2.75 -4.06 1.26
CA ASP A 94 -2.80 -5.32 0.53
C ASP A 94 -4.14 -5.46 -0.19
N GLU A 95 -4.11 -6.13 -1.33
CA GLU A 95 -5.28 -6.36 -2.19
C GLU A 95 -5.96 -5.03 -2.60
N ILE A 96 -5.13 -4.05 -2.99
CA ILE A 96 -5.60 -2.70 -3.29
C ILE A 96 -6.63 -2.67 -4.43
N GLN A 97 -6.53 -3.60 -5.38
CA GLN A 97 -7.45 -3.65 -6.51
C GLN A 97 -8.90 -3.98 -6.09
N HIS A 98 -9.08 -4.50 -4.88
CA HIS A 98 -10.42 -4.84 -4.38
C HIS A 98 -11.32 -3.61 -4.25
N TYR A 99 -10.72 -2.45 -3.95
CA TYR A 99 -11.41 -1.16 -3.96
C TYR A 99 -10.76 -0.26 -5.02
N PRO A 100 -11.21 -0.34 -6.28
CA PRO A 100 -10.52 0.33 -7.41
C PRO A 100 -10.35 1.84 -7.26
N GLN A 101 -11.21 2.50 -6.50
CA GLN A 101 -11.10 3.95 -6.26
C GLN A 101 -9.76 4.31 -5.59
N PHE A 102 -9.15 3.39 -4.86
CA PHE A 102 -7.87 3.65 -4.21
C PHE A 102 -6.72 3.73 -5.20
N LEU A 103 -6.82 3.07 -6.35
CA LEU A 103 -5.78 3.20 -7.38
C LEU A 103 -5.64 4.63 -7.86
N THR A 104 -6.76 5.34 -8.00
CA THR A 104 -6.74 6.77 -8.34
C THR A 104 -6.30 7.62 -7.16
N MET A 105 -6.67 7.23 -5.94
CA MET A 105 -6.34 7.97 -4.72
C MET A 105 -4.83 7.99 -4.42
N LEU A 106 -4.07 7.01 -4.92
CA LEU A 106 -2.63 6.91 -4.64
C LEU A 106 -1.86 8.20 -4.98
N LYS A 107 -2.27 8.89 -6.03
CA LYS A 107 -1.67 10.17 -6.41
C LYS A 107 -1.76 11.18 -5.27
N PHE A 108 -2.92 11.29 -4.66
CA PHE A 108 -3.16 12.25 -3.59
C PHE A 108 -2.47 11.83 -2.30
N LEU A 109 -2.47 10.54 -1.99
CA LEU A 109 -1.77 10.03 -0.83
C LEU A 109 -0.26 10.30 -0.92
N ARG A 110 0.31 10.15 -2.11
CA ARG A 110 1.71 10.48 -2.33
C ARG A 110 1.97 11.97 -2.17
N GLN A 111 1.13 12.81 -2.77
CA GLN A 111 1.32 14.26 -2.75
C GLN A 111 1.21 14.87 -1.37
N GLU A 112 0.42 14.28 -0.48
CA GLU A 112 0.24 14.79 0.88
C GLU A 112 1.41 14.49 1.81
N HIS A 113 2.28 13.53 1.45
CA HIS A 113 3.49 13.17 2.19
C HIS A 113 3.27 12.91 3.69
N ARG A 114 2.08 12.39 4.08
CA ARG A 114 1.79 12.14 5.50
C ARG A 114 2.46 10.87 6.00
N TYR A 115 2.45 9.84 5.18
CA TYR A 115 3.05 8.54 5.51
C TYR A 115 3.76 7.98 4.30
N ARG A 116 4.64 7.01 4.52
CA ARG A 116 5.16 6.22 3.42
C ARG A 116 4.17 5.10 3.13
N PHE A 117 3.91 4.86 1.85
CA PHE A 117 2.97 3.82 1.43
C PHE A 117 3.66 2.78 0.57
N ILE A 118 3.25 1.53 0.73
CA ILE A 118 3.53 0.45 -0.20
C ILE A 118 2.23 -0.33 -0.40
N CYS A 119 1.96 -0.77 -1.61
CA CYS A 119 0.72 -1.46 -1.94
C CYS A 119 1.02 -2.77 -2.64
N SER A 120 0.14 -3.73 -2.50
CA SER A 120 0.23 -4.99 -3.22
C SER A 120 -1.15 -5.43 -3.68
N GLY A 121 -1.15 -6.35 -4.63
CA GLY A 121 -2.37 -6.95 -5.12
C GLY A 121 -2.10 -7.97 -6.19
N SER A 122 -3.17 -8.65 -6.60
CA SER A 122 -3.16 -9.57 -7.71
C SER A 122 -3.86 -8.94 -8.91
N LEU A 123 -3.45 -9.31 -10.13
CA LEU A 123 -4.06 -8.84 -11.37
C LEU A 123 -4.09 -7.30 -11.49
N LEU A 124 -3.06 -6.63 -10.94
CA LEU A 124 -2.98 -5.17 -10.94
C LEU A 124 -2.94 -4.59 -12.34
N GLY A 125 -2.29 -5.27 -13.29
CA GLY A 125 -2.25 -4.81 -14.67
C GLY A 125 -3.63 -4.66 -15.28
N ILE A 126 -4.54 -5.60 -14.99
CA ILE A 126 -5.92 -5.53 -15.45
C ILE A 126 -6.68 -4.41 -14.74
N ALA A 127 -6.52 -4.30 -13.43
CA ALA A 127 -7.17 -3.26 -12.64
C ALA A 127 -6.76 -1.86 -13.08
N LEU A 128 -5.46 -1.64 -13.35
CA LEU A 128 -4.95 -0.36 -13.82
C LEU A 128 -5.50 0.01 -15.20
N LYS A 129 -5.65 -0.97 -16.10
CA LYS A 129 -6.24 -0.73 -17.41
C LYS A 129 -7.70 -0.30 -17.34
N LYS A 130 -8.43 -0.77 -16.33
CA LYS A 130 -9.84 -0.43 -16.12
C LYS A 130 -10.04 0.86 -15.37
N THR A 131 -8.99 1.39 -14.76
CA THR A 131 -9.07 2.61 -13.96
C THR A 131 -9.09 3.84 -14.88
N VAL A 132 -10.07 4.70 -14.69
CA VAL A 132 -10.27 5.89 -15.54
C VAL A 132 -9.09 6.86 -15.44
N SER A 133 -8.50 6.99 -14.27
CA SER A 133 -7.37 7.89 -14.05
C SER A 133 -6.26 7.14 -13.32
N VAL A 134 -5.23 6.74 -14.08
CA VAL A 134 -4.08 6.02 -13.53
C VAL A 134 -3.03 7.03 -13.11
N PRO A 135 -2.55 7.00 -11.84
CA PRO A 135 -1.55 7.96 -11.37
C PRO A 135 -0.12 7.54 -11.78
N VAL A 136 0.15 7.51 -13.07
CA VAL A 136 1.39 6.98 -13.64
C VAL A 136 2.65 7.61 -13.02
N GLY A 137 2.62 8.92 -12.74
CA GLY A 137 3.76 9.61 -12.15
C GLY A 137 3.93 9.39 -10.66
N SER A 138 3.00 8.69 -10.00
CA SER A 138 2.99 8.52 -8.55
C SER A 138 3.25 7.09 -8.08
N ILE A 139 3.29 6.13 -9.00
CA ILE A 139 3.48 4.72 -8.66
C ILE A 139 4.65 4.10 -9.42
N ILE A 140 5.24 3.07 -8.83
CA ILE A 140 6.24 2.21 -9.48
C ILE A 140 5.69 0.79 -9.43
N PRO A 141 5.16 0.26 -10.55
CA PRO A 141 4.69 -1.12 -10.59
C PRO A 141 5.86 -2.11 -10.66
N ARG A 142 5.76 -3.20 -9.92
CA ARG A 142 6.75 -4.26 -9.91
C ARG A 142 6.06 -5.61 -9.80
N LYS A 143 6.34 -6.50 -10.72
CA LYS A 143 5.86 -7.88 -10.64
C LYS A 143 6.80 -8.71 -9.76
N MET A 144 6.19 -9.49 -8.96
CA MET A 144 6.90 -10.43 -8.12
C MET A 144 7.02 -11.80 -8.77
#